data_fdcfb558da500b0d3948fa470226be1b
#
_entry.id   fdcfb558da500b0d3948fa470226be1b
#
_cell.length_a   1.000
_cell.length_b   1.000
_cell.length_c   1.000
_cell.angle_alpha   90.00
_cell.angle_beta   90.00
_cell.angle_gamma   90.00
#
_symmetry.space_group_name_H-M   'P 1'
#
loop_
_entity.id
_entity.type
_entity.pdbx_description
1 polymer ?
#
loop_
_entity_poly.entity_id
_entity_poly.type
_entity_poly.pdbx_seq_one_letter_code
_entity_poly.pdbx_strand_id
1 'polypeptide(L)'
;MKTKIVFMTLLTAMLASCTPKETTLTFIETTDTHGRYDEFANDAYLIKRMKTELGDKLILLDNGDNVQGTPFQYCSNQDAEHPNLVSEVLNYFPYDAVGVGNHDIEAGRKVFDRLYSELKMPVVCANVIDETTGEPYFTPYIILKRDGFKIAVLGLLTPYVITWVPDRLRPGLRFEQLEAAAEKWVKIIHEKEQPDLMVGLFHSGWEPQLQNLPPDHPLGRENATKWVAENVPSFDLIFYGHDHRARAEKVLNINGEPVYVLNSGNRGYGLAMAEVTLKKGQKPQVSFELKPTDGEEKDEAFLALLQPYLDRAEAYKQREVAKLPVSISSDEVFSGPCLWVDEIHRCQFETVEAEGIHADISMAAPLSGGKTLEAGMLKVSDFFTWYPFENSLAVMALTGKEVKNFLEYAYEMKSPIYNFDCAAGIIYEVTDKNPMGNRIKILRMADGTPFDMEKTYNVVMNSYRSMGGGNHLMNGIGWAQEDIKNHVVWQSDRDLRSLLIDWAAKKGVLDSVPLNSWTIK
;
A
#
# COMPACT_ATOMS: atom_id res chain seq x y z
N MET A 1 65.51 19.47 -72.69
CA MET A 1 65.40 19.63 -71.24
C MET A 1 63.93 19.59 -70.90
N LYS A 2 63.47 18.48 -70.29
CA LYS A 2 62.04 18.27 -69.85
C LYS A 2 62.00 18.38 -68.36
N THR A 3 61.42 19.49 -67.88
CA THR A 3 61.20 19.75 -66.44
C THR A 3 60.03 18.91 -65.93
N LYS A 4 60.28 18.01 -65.01
CA LYS A 4 59.22 17.22 -64.30
C LYS A 4 58.77 18.04 -63.12
N ILE A 5 57.50 18.47 -63.11
CA ILE A 5 56.83 19.08 -61.95
C ILE A 5 56.25 17.87 -61.10
N VAL A 6 56.77 17.76 -59.91
CA VAL A 6 56.27 16.80 -58.93
C VAL A 6 55.15 17.49 -58.13
N PHE A 7 53.90 17.01 -58.31
CA PHE A 7 52.74 17.38 -57.45
C PHE A 7 52.82 16.60 -56.12
N MET A 8 53.08 17.28 -55.06
CA MET A 8 53.04 16.75 -53.70
C MET A 8 51.62 16.96 -53.14
N THR A 9 50.80 15.93 -53.15
CA THR A 9 49.46 15.96 -52.58
C THR A 9 49.56 15.84 -51.04
N LEU A 10 49.27 16.92 -50.34
CA LEU A 10 49.16 16.97 -48.89
C LEU A 10 47.81 16.25 -48.53
N LEU A 11 47.91 15.07 -47.98
CA LEU A 11 46.78 14.35 -47.40
C LEU A 11 46.58 14.85 -45.95
N THR A 12 45.73 15.85 -45.77
CA THR A 12 45.29 16.31 -44.44
C THR A 12 44.35 15.26 -43.87
N ALA A 13 44.84 14.40 -43.01
CA ALA A 13 44.01 13.54 -42.19
C ALA A 13 43.23 14.40 -41.18
N MET A 14 41.96 14.63 -41.43
CA MET A 14 41.05 15.12 -40.42
C MET A 14 40.91 14.04 -39.35
N LEU A 15 41.64 14.15 -38.26
CA LEU A 15 41.36 13.47 -37.01
C LEU A 15 40.05 14.08 -36.51
N ALA A 16 38.92 13.47 -36.87
CA ALA A 16 37.67 13.71 -36.17
C ALA A 16 37.90 13.28 -34.71
N SER A 17 38.11 14.28 -33.85
CA SER A 17 38.09 14.07 -32.40
C SER A 17 36.73 13.58 -32.05
N CYS A 18 36.53 12.26 -31.98
CA CYS A 18 35.36 11.66 -31.36
C CYS A 18 35.44 11.96 -29.86
N THR A 19 34.94 13.11 -29.43
CA THR A 19 34.60 13.30 -28.03
C THR A 19 33.62 12.20 -27.65
N PRO A 20 33.88 11.44 -26.59
CA PRO A 20 32.92 10.42 -26.14
C PRO A 20 31.56 11.08 -25.95
N LYS A 21 30.50 10.40 -26.43
CA LYS A 21 29.13 10.90 -26.28
C LYS A 21 28.81 11.04 -24.78
N GLU A 22 28.31 12.20 -24.40
CA GLU A 22 27.97 12.54 -23.02
C GLU A 22 26.58 13.17 -22.98
N THR A 23 25.79 12.86 -21.95
CA THR A 23 24.48 13.48 -21.69
C THR A 23 24.23 13.57 -20.19
N THR A 24 23.50 14.58 -19.76
CA THR A 24 22.95 14.67 -18.41
C THR A 24 21.44 14.50 -18.49
N LEU A 25 20.91 13.55 -17.72
CA LEU A 25 19.49 13.23 -17.59
C LEU A 25 19.03 13.57 -16.17
N THR A 26 17.83 14.09 -16.06
CA THR A 26 17.20 14.37 -14.77
C THR A 26 16.11 13.33 -14.52
N PHE A 27 16.22 12.63 -13.41
CA PHE A 27 15.21 11.69 -12.93
C PHE A 27 14.38 12.35 -11.84
N ILE A 28 13.07 12.13 -11.88
CA ILE A 28 12.14 12.50 -10.82
C ILE A 28 11.33 11.25 -10.46
N GLU A 29 11.18 11.02 -9.17
CA GLU A 29 10.29 10.00 -8.65
C GLU A 29 9.21 10.63 -7.80
N THR A 30 7.97 10.11 -7.99
CA THR A 30 6.83 10.25 -7.11
C THR A 30 6.46 8.88 -6.53
N THR A 31 5.94 8.85 -5.30
CA THR A 31 5.57 7.61 -4.62
C THR A 31 4.52 7.88 -3.55
N ASP A 32 3.75 6.85 -3.17
CA ASP A 32 2.91 6.85 -1.96
C ASP A 32 1.98 8.07 -1.87
N THR A 33 1.34 8.47 -2.98
CA THR A 33 0.43 9.62 -3.01
C THR A 33 -0.83 9.38 -2.18
N HIS A 34 -1.26 8.13 -2.05
CA HIS A 34 -2.41 7.71 -1.24
C HIS A 34 -3.68 8.54 -1.53
N GLY A 35 -3.90 8.87 -2.80
CA GLY A 35 -5.06 9.63 -3.23
C GLY A 35 -5.09 11.10 -2.76
N ARG A 36 -3.97 11.67 -2.28
CA ARG A 36 -3.81 13.05 -1.84
C ARG A 36 -3.46 13.99 -2.99
N TYR A 37 -4.20 13.88 -4.08
CA TYR A 37 -3.87 14.62 -5.30
C TYR A 37 -4.11 16.13 -5.20
N ASP A 38 -4.94 16.60 -4.27
CA ASP A 38 -5.10 18.02 -3.97
C ASP A 38 -3.82 18.65 -3.39
N GLU A 39 -3.03 17.86 -2.66
CA GLU A 39 -1.70 18.24 -2.15
C GLU A 39 -0.63 18.13 -3.25
N PHE A 40 -0.84 17.27 -4.24
CA PHE A 40 0.08 17.01 -5.34
C PHE A 40 0.12 18.12 -6.43
N ALA A 41 -0.73 19.14 -6.33
CA ALA A 41 -0.81 20.21 -7.32
C ALA A 41 0.48 21.08 -7.42
N ASN A 42 1.25 21.17 -6.36
CA ASN A 42 2.56 21.84 -6.35
C ASN A 42 3.62 21.01 -7.07
N ASP A 43 3.63 19.68 -6.85
CA ASP A 43 4.49 18.75 -7.59
C ASP A 43 4.17 18.81 -9.09
N ALA A 44 2.87 18.86 -9.42
CA ALA A 44 2.38 18.97 -10.79
C ALA A 44 2.94 20.21 -11.50
N TYR A 45 2.92 21.35 -10.86
CA TYR A 45 3.47 22.58 -11.39
C TYR A 45 4.97 22.47 -11.68
N LEU A 46 5.73 21.97 -10.71
CA LEU A 46 7.17 21.81 -10.84
C LEU A 46 7.54 20.80 -11.94
N ILE A 47 6.91 19.63 -11.97
CA ILE A 47 7.13 18.60 -13.00
C ILE A 47 6.88 19.15 -14.39
N LYS A 48 5.77 19.87 -14.59
CA LYS A 48 5.41 20.46 -15.89
C LYS A 48 6.40 21.53 -16.35
N ARG A 49 6.85 22.38 -15.42
CA ARG A 49 7.92 23.36 -15.68
C ARG A 49 9.20 22.66 -16.11
N MET A 50 9.66 21.66 -15.36
CA MET A 50 10.86 20.89 -15.67
C MET A 50 10.76 20.12 -16.99
N LYS A 51 9.57 19.54 -17.29
CA LYS A 51 9.35 18.90 -18.60
C LYS A 51 9.45 19.88 -19.76
N THR A 52 8.98 21.11 -19.55
CA THR A 52 9.10 22.17 -20.57
C THR A 52 10.58 22.57 -20.80
N GLU A 53 11.36 22.63 -19.72
CA GLU A 53 12.77 23.04 -19.76
C GLU A 53 13.68 21.92 -20.28
N LEU A 54 13.48 20.69 -19.85
CA LEU A 54 14.38 19.56 -20.07
C LEU A 54 13.96 18.66 -21.26
N GLY A 55 12.69 18.68 -21.64
CA GLY A 55 12.16 17.84 -22.71
C GLY A 55 12.38 16.36 -22.45
N ASP A 56 13.03 15.66 -23.39
CA ASP A 56 13.31 14.22 -23.30
C ASP A 56 14.48 13.87 -22.35
N LYS A 57 15.16 14.87 -21.80
CA LYS A 57 16.15 14.65 -20.75
C LYS A 57 15.53 14.44 -19.37
N LEU A 58 14.26 14.78 -19.19
CA LEU A 58 13.52 14.42 -18.01
C LEU A 58 12.98 12.99 -18.14
N ILE A 59 13.30 12.15 -17.15
CA ILE A 59 12.74 10.82 -16.92
C ILE A 59 11.91 10.90 -15.66
N LEU A 60 10.61 10.61 -15.79
CA LEU A 60 9.63 10.68 -14.70
C LEU A 60 9.13 9.28 -14.39
N LEU A 61 9.22 8.88 -13.11
CA LEU A 61 8.83 7.58 -12.62
C LEU A 61 7.85 7.74 -11.46
N ASP A 62 6.83 6.88 -11.38
CA ASP A 62 5.96 6.74 -10.23
C ASP A 62 6.14 5.36 -9.60
N ASN A 63 6.19 5.27 -8.30
CA ASN A 63 6.52 4.03 -7.59
C ASN A 63 5.31 3.36 -6.91
N GLY A 64 4.08 3.75 -7.25
CA GLY A 64 2.87 3.11 -6.76
C GLY A 64 2.33 3.65 -5.43
N ASP A 65 1.40 2.91 -4.83
CA ASP A 65 0.58 3.27 -3.68
C ASP A 65 -0.25 4.53 -3.93
N ASN A 66 -0.97 4.50 -5.04
CA ASN A 66 -1.84 5.57 -5.50
C ASN A 66 -3.32 5.34 -5.16
N VAL A 67 -3.75 4.07 -4.95
CA VAL A 67 -5.15 3.64 -5.06
C VAL A 67 -5.92 3.71 -3.75
N GLN A 68 -5.26 3.90 -2.62
CA GLN A 68 -5.88 3.91 -1.29
C GLN A 68 -5.45 5.14 -0.48
N GLY A 69 -6.32 5.66 0.37
CA GLY A 69 -5.95 6.62 1.41
C GLY A 69 -6.93 7.77 1.64
N THR A 70 -7.86 8.04 0.70
CA THR A 70 -8.85 9.12 0.85
C THR A 70 -10.26 8.67 0.45
N PRO A 71 -11.32 9.29 1.01
CA PRO A 71 -12.69 9.08 0.52
C PRO A 71 -12.85 9.42 -0.97
N PHE A 72 -12.07 10.34 -1.46
CA PHE A 72 -11.99 10.77 -2.84
C PHE A 72 -11.53 9.61 -3.75
N GLN A 73 -10.43 8.96 -3.41
CA GLN A 73 -9.94 7.80 -4.13
C GLN A 73 -10.89 6.60 -3.99
N TYR A 74 -11.41 6.36 -2.79
CA TYR A 74 -12.38 5.30 -2.54
C TYR A 74 -13.61 5.41 -3.46
N CYS A 75 -14.20 6.62 -3.60
CA CYS A 75 -15.31 6.86 -4.51
C CYS A 75 -14.95 6.52 -5.96
N SER A 76 -13.77 6.90 -6.39
CA SER A 76 -13.31 6.63 -7.76
C SER A 76 -13.10 5.14 -8.03
N ASN A 77 -12.64 4.37 -7.04
CA ASN A 77 -12.47 2.92 -7.17
C ASN A 77 -13.82 2.20 -7.35
N GLN A 78 -14.88 2.73 -6.73
CA GLN A 78 -16.25 2.19 -6.84
C GLN A 78 -17.01 2.68 -8.08
N ASP A 79 -16.55 3.76 -8.71
CA ASP A 79 -17.20 4.37 -9.89
C ASP A 79 -16.77 3.64 -11.17
N ALA A 80 -17.64 2.76 -11.68
CA ALA A 80 -17.39 2.03 -12.92
C ALA A 80 -17.80 2.81 -14.19
N GLU A 81 -18.49 3.97 -14.05
CA GLU A 81 -19.02 4.74 -15.17
C GLU A 81 -18.01 5.77 -15.72
N HIS A 82 -17.03 6.17 -14.90
CA HIS A 82 -16.01 7.13 -15.28
C HIS A 82 -14.60 6.50 -15.17
N PRO A 83 -13.58 7.04 -15.88
CA PRO A 83 -12.18 6.61 -15.70
C PRO A 83 -11.76 6.65 -14.23
N ASN A 84 -10.84 5.79 -13.83
CA ASN A 84 -10.32 5.84 -12.47
C ASN A 84 -9.53 7.13 -12.27
N LEU A 85 -9.71 7.79 -11.13
CA LEU A 85 -9.00 9.02 -10.79
C LEU A 85 -7.47 8.86 -10.91
N VAL A 86 -6.94 7.73 -10.44
CA VAL A 86 -5.49 7.45 -10.52
C VAL A 86 -5.03 7.43 -11.96
N SER A 87 -5.79 6.78 -12.87
CA SER A 87 -5.43 6.74 -14.28
C SER A 87 -5.44 8.12 -14.92
N GLU A 88 -6.42 8.97 -14.59
CA GLU A 88 -6.47 10.35 -15.05
C GLU A 88 -5.29 11.17 -14.54
N VAL A 89 -4.95 11.03 -13.24
CA VAL A 89 -3.80 11.71 -12.63
C VAL A 89 -2.49 11.26 -13.27
N LEU A 90 -2.24 9.95 -13.34
CA LEU A 90 -0.99 9.44 -13.91
C LEU A 90 -0.88 9.77 -15.40
N ASN A 91 -1.99 9.74 -16.15
CA ASN A 91 -2.01 10.12 -17.57
C ASN A 91 -1.86 11.63 -17.84
N TYR A 92 -2.06 12.47 -16.81
CA TYR A 92 -1.81 13.91 -16.91
C TYR A 92 -0.32 14.22 -17.05
N PHE A 93 0.53 13.40 -16.45
CA PHE A 93 1.97 13.56 -16.49
C PHE A 93 2.62 12.68 -17.56
N PRO A 94 3.79 13.09 -18.09
CA PRO A 94 4.54 12.30 -19.05
C PRO A 94 5.41 11.25 -18.33
N TYR A 95 4.82 10.38 -17.51
CA TYR A 95 5.56 9.29 -16.88
C TYR A 95 6.17 8.35 -17.91
N ASP A 96 7.43 7.98 -17.71
CA ASP A 96 8.13 6.99 -18.52
C ASP A 96 7.81 5.56 -18.07
N ALA A 97 7.51 5.37 -16.79
CA ALA A 97 7.00 4.13 -16.21
C ALA A 97 6.30 4.38 -14.87
N VAL A 98 5.42 3.45 -14.51
CA VAL A 98 4.72 3.39 -13.22
C VAL A 98 5.03 2.05 -12.57
N GLY A 99 5.45 2.06 -11.30
CA GLY A 99 5.58 0.90 -10.44
C GLY A 99 4.23 0.45 -9.88
N VAL A 100 4.24 -0.63 -9.11
CA VAL A 100 3.07 -1.19 -8.44
C VAL A 100 3.31 -1.15 -6.94
N GLY A 101 2.40 -0.54 -6.17
CA GLY A 101 2.42 -0.55 -4.72
C GLY A 101 1.52 -1.63 -4.12
N ASN A 102 1.64 -1.87 -2.82
CA ASN A 102 0.83 -2.89 -2.15
C ASN A 102 -0.64 -2.48 -2.03
N HIS A 103 -0.91 -1.18 -1.80
CA HIS A 103 -2.28 -0.67 -1.76
C HIS A 103 -2.95 -0.63 -3.13
N ASP A 104 -2.19 -0.60 -4.23
CA ASP A 104 -2.75 -0.73 -5.56
C ASP A 104 -3.35 -2.13 -5.77
N ILE A 105 -2.69 -3.18 -5.25
CA ILE A 105 -3.21 -4.57 -5.27
C ILE A 105 -4.37 -4.76 -4.30
N GLU A 106 -4.36 -4.08 -3.15
CA GLU A 106 -5.38 -4.18 -2.10
C GLU A 106 -6.78 -3.80 -2.60
N ALA A 107 -6.86 -2.88 -3.55
CA ALA A 107 -8.12 -2.51 -4.20
C ALA A 107 -8.83 -3.67 -4.92
N GLY A 108 -8.12 -4.79 -5.11
CA GLY A 108 -8.61 -6.00 -5.76
C GLY A 108 -8.40 -6.01 -7.27
N ARG A 109 -8.23 -7.22 -7.82
CA ARG A 109 -7.86 -7.44 -9.23
C ARG A 109 -8.76 -6.69 -10.21
N LYS A 110 -10.06 -6.66 -9.96
CA LYS A 110 -11.00 -5.96 -10.83
C LYS A 110 -10.71 -4.45 -10.92
N VAL A 111 -10.28 -3.83 -9.82
CA VAL A 111 -9.99 -2.39 -9.77
C VAL A 111 -8.63 -2.12 -10.41
N PHE A 112 -7.59 -2.84 -10.03
CA PHE A 112 -6.25 -2.55 -10.55
C PHE A 112 -6.08 -2.98 -12.02
N ASP A 113 -6.72 -4.07 -12.49
CA ASP A 113 -6.69 -4.44 -13.92
C ASP A 113 -7.32 -3.34 -14.77
N ARG A 114 -8.47 -2.81 -14.32
CA ARG A 114 -9.12 -1.67 -14.99
C ARG A 114 -8.20 -0.46 -14.99
N LEU A 115 -7.72 -0.04 -13.81
CA LEU A 115 -6.82 1.10 -13.66
C LEU A 115 -5.63 1.01 -14.61
N TYR A 116 -4.91 -0.11 -14.57
CA TYR A 116 -3.70 -0.28 -15.37
C TYR A 116 -3.98 -0.37 -16.87
N SER A 117 -5.18 -0.85 -17.27
CA SER A 117 -5.59 -0.82 -18.67
C SER A 117 -5.88 0.59 -19.21
N GLU A 118 -6.17 1.55 -18.34
CA GLU A 118 -6.42 2.95 -18.69
C GLU A 118 -5.11 3.78 -18.81
N LEU A 119 -3.96 3.26 -18.35
CA LEU A 119 -2.67 3.96 -18.38
C LEU A 119 -2.07 4.00 -19.79
N LYS A 120 -1.43 5.13 -20.11
CA LYS A 120 -0.74 5.36 -21.39
C LYS A 120 0.74 4.96 -21.36
N MET A 121 1.30 4.74 -20.18
CA MET A 121 2.68 4.35 -19.97
C MET A 121 2.77 2.91 -19.45
N PRO A 122 3.95 2.26 -19.58
CA PRO A 122 4.14 0.90 -19.06
C PRO A 122 4.08 0.85 -17.53
N VAL A 123 3.44 -0.23 -17.01
CA VAL A 123 3.46 -0.61 -15.61
C VAL A 123 4.56 -1.64 -15.41
N VAL A 124 5.48 -1.41 -14.49
CA VAL A 124 6.65 -2.27 -14.28
C VAL A 124 6.61 -2.94 -12.91
N CYS A 125 6.60 -4.29 -12.91
CA CYS A 125 6.77 -5.10 -11.70
C CYS A 125 7.16 -6.53 -12.07
N ALA A 126 8.37 -6.96 -11.70
CA ALA A 126 8.94 -8.21 -12.17
C ALA A 126 8.66 -9.41 -11.27
N ASN A 127 8.26 -9.20 -10.01
CA ASN A 127 8.07 -10.26 -9.02
C ASN A 127 6.62 -10.56 -8.65
N VAL A 128 5.66 -9.96 -9.35
CA VAL A 128 4.26 -10.39 -9.35
C VAL A 128 4.06 -11.35 -10.51
N ILE A 129 3.76 -12.61 -10.22
CA ILE A 129 3.74 -13.70 -11.19
C ILE A 129 2.30 -14.16 -11.44
N ASP A 130 1.93 -14.28 -12.69
CA ASP A 130 0.69 -14.96 -13.08
C ASP A 130 0.86 -16.48 -12.89
N GLU A 131 0.06 -17.07 -12.01
CA GLU A 131 0.14 -18.50 -11.68
C GLU A 131 -0.22 -19.41 -12.86
N THR A 132 -0.95 -18.89 -13.85
CA THR A 132 -1.36 -19.66 -15.03
C THR A 132 -0.20 -19.82 -16.02
N THR A 133 0.58 -18.75 -16.21
CA THR A 133 1.67 -18.72 -17.20
C THR A 133 3.03 -18.97 -16.57
N GLY A 134 3.20 -18.68 -15.27
CA GLY A 134 4.47 -18.68 -14.56
C GLY A 134 5.38 -17.50 -14.91
N GLU A 135 4.90 -16.55 -15.71
CA GLU A 135 5.63 -15.34 -16.13
C GLU A 135 5.20 -14.11 -15.29
N PRO A 136 5.99 -13.02 -15.28
CA PRO A 136 5.56 -11.78 -14.64
C PRO A 136 4.22 -11.30 -15.18
N TYR A 137 3.32 -10.91 -14.26
CA TYR A 137 1.99 -10.40 -14.59
C TYR A 137 2.05 -9.00 -15.22
N PHE A 138 2.98 -8.18 -14.78
CA PHE A 138 3.28 -6.87 -15.35
C PHE A 138 4.54 -6.92 -16.22
N THR A 139 4.83 -5.84 -16.93
CA THR A 139 6.11 -5.70 -17.63
C THR A 139 7.24 -5.74 -16.61
N PRO A 140 8.22 -6.68 -16.70
CA PRO A 140 9.23 -6.79 -15.65
C PRO A 140 10.17 -5.59 -15.60
N TYR A 141 10.56 -5.06 -16.75
CA TYR A 141 11.43 -3.88 -16.90
C TYR A 141 11.20 -3.19 -18.24
N ILE A 142 11.65 -1.96 -18.33
CA ILE A 142 11.67 -1.21 -19.61
C ILE A 142 13.08 -0.76 -19.96
N ILE A 143 13.30 -0.48 -21.24
CA ILE A 143 14.53 0.16 -21.74
C ILE A 143 14.18 1.53 -22.34
N LEU A 144 14.61 2.56 -21.67
CA LEU A 144 14.54 3.93 -22.18
C LEU A 144 15.80 4.24 -23.00
N LYS A 145 15.61 4.90 -24.15
CA LYS A 145 16.72 5.36 -24.99
C LYS A 145 16.75 6.88 -24.97
N ARG A 146 17.81 7.45 -24.42
CA ARG A 146 18.04 8.90 -24.35
C ARG A 146 19.44 9.22 -24.87
N ASP A 147 19.53 10.10 -25.84
CA ASP A 147 20.81 10.53 -26.44
C ASP A 147 21.77 9.38 -26.80
N GLY A 148 21.22 8.20 -27.19
CA GLY A 148 21.97 7.01 -27.57
C GLY A 148 22.53 6.21 -26.39
N PHE A 149 22.07 6.50 -25.16
CA PHE A 149 22.27 5.66 -23.97
C PHE A 149 21.04 4.79 -23.74
N LYS A 150 21.25 3.60 -23.21
CA LYS A 150 20.21 2.67 -22.76
C LYS A 150 20.09 2.75 -21.25
N ILE A 151 18.91 3.07 -20.76
CA ILE A 151 18.57 3.09 -19.35
C ILE A 151 17.59 1.93 -19.10
N ALA A 152 17.95 0.98 -18.25
CA ALA A 152 17.04 -0.06 -17.81
C ALA A 152 16.34 0.39 -16.53
N VAL A 153 15.01 0.24 -16.45
CA VAL A 153 14.22 0.47 -15.24
C VAL A 153 13.54 -0.84 -14.87
N LEU A 154 13.93 -1.42 -13.73
CA LEU A 154 13.38 -2.67 -13.16
C LEU A 154 12.41 -2.33 -12.04
N GLY A 155 11.14 -2.77 -12.17
CA GLY A 155 10.13 -2.61 -11.11
C GLY A 155 10.08 -3.84 -10.19
N LEU A 156 9.96 -3.61 -8.87
CA LEU A 156 9.77 -4.66 -7.86
C LEU A 156 8.85 -4.21 -6.74
N LEU A 157 8.09 -5.15 -6.18
CA LEU A 157 7.12 -4.93 -5.11
C LEU A 157 7.46 -5.79 -3.89
N THR A 158 7.19 -5.29 -2.68
CA THR A 158 7.28 -6.10 -1.47
C THR A 158 6.41 -7.36 -1.57
N PRO A 159 6.92 -8.55 -1.27
CA PRO A 159 6.13 -9.77 -1.30
C PRO A 159 5.12 -9.88 -0.15
N TYR A 160 5.21 -8.98 0.83
CA TYR A 160 4.32 -8.95 2.00
C TYR A 160 2.87 -8.58 1.67
N VAL A 161 2.56 -8.19 0.45
CA VAL A 161 1.18 -8.08 -0.06
C VAL A 161 0.34 -9.27 0.36
N ILE A 162 0.88 -10.49 0.36
CA ILE A 162 0.13 -11.70 0.75
C ILE A 162 -0.26 -11.75 2.22
N THR A 163 0.37 -10.95 3.09
CA THR A 163 0.03 -10.87 4.51
C THR A 163 -1.05 -9.83 4.79
N TRP A 164 -1.31 -8.93 3.84
CA TRP A 164 -2.30 -7.85 3.98
C TRP A 164 -3.50 -8.02 3.07
N VAL A 165 -3.29 -8.62 1.89
CA VAL A 165 -4.30 -8.74 0.85
C VAL A 165 -4.77 -10.19 0.71
N PRO A 166 -6.05 -10.50 0.98
CA PRO A 166 -6.59 -11.84 0.83
C PRO A 166 -6.47 -12.38 -0.60
N ASP A 167 -6.29 -13.70 -0.76
CA ASP A 167 -6.14 -14.36 -2.07
C ASP A 167 -7.26 -14.02 -3.05
N ARG A 168 -8.51 -13.86 -2.55
CA ARG A 168 -9.67 -13.51 -3.39
C ARG A 168 -9.59 -12.12 -4.04
N LEU A 169 -8.82 -11.19 -3.47
CA LEU A 169 -8.58 -9.86 -4.08
C LEU A 169 -7.44 -9.86 -5.09
N ARG A 170 -6.60 -10.90 -5.06
CA ARG A 170 -5.46 -11.10 -5.97
C ARG A 170 -5.45 -12.50 -6.62
N PRO A 171 -6.60 -13.01 -7.13
CA PRO A 171 -6.70 -14.38 -7.61
C PRO A 171 -5.73 -14.63 -8.77
N GLY A 172 -5.03 -15.78 -8.72
CA GLY A 172 -4.07 -16.19 -9.74
C GLY A 172 -2.76 -15.40 -9.75
N LEU A 173 -2.45 -14.68 -8.66
CA LEU A 173 -1.19 -13.97 -8.51
C LEU A 173 -0.33 -14.57 -7.39
N ARG A 174 0.94 -14.80 -7.68
CA ARG A 174 1.99 -15.21 -6.75
C ARG A 174 3.05 -14.11 -6.67
N PHE A 175 3.63 -13.93 -5.49
CA PHE A 175 4.65 -12.91 -5.23
C PHE A 175 5.97 -13.60 -4.91
N GLU A 176 7.01 -13.31 -5.70
CA GLU A 176 8.38 -13.81 -5.46
C GLU A 176 9.11 -12.87 -4.50
N GLN A 177 10.07 -13.40 -3.73
CA GLN A 177 10.95 -12.59 -2.88
C GLN A 177 11.61 -11.49 -3.72
N LEU A 178 11.63 -10.27 -3.20
CA LEU A 178 12.18 -9.12 -3.91
C LEU A 178 13.66 -9.28 -4.17
N GLU A 179 14.42 -9.78 -3.19
CA GLU A 179 15.87 -10.00 -3.29
C GLU A 179 16.22 -10.98 -4.41
N ALA A 180 15.56 -12.15 -4.42
CA ALA A 180 15.77 -13.17 -5.44
C ALA A 180 15.36 -12.69 -6.85
N ALA A 181 14.27 -11.92 -6.93
CA ALA A 181 13.84 -11.32 -8.19
C ALA A 181 14.84 -10.26 -8.69
N ALA A 182 15.39 -9.43 -7.80
CA ALA A 182 16.43 -8.46 -8.15
C ALA A 182 17.66 -9.13 -8.76
N GLU A 183 18.20 -10.16 -8.09
CA GLU A 183 19.36 -10.93 -8.59
C GLU A 183 19.08 -11.57 -9.97
N LYS A 184 17.91 -12.20 -10.12
CA LYS A 184 17.47 -12.85 -11.37
C LYS A 184 17.39 -11.83 -12.52
N TRP A 185 16.66 -10.73 -12.30
CA TRP A 185 16.35 -9.80 -13.38
C TRP A 185 17.52 -8.90 -13.76
N VAL A 186 18.36 -8.48 -12.82
CA VAL A 186 19.62 -7.77 -13.13
C VAL A 186 20.47 -8.59 -14.11
N LYS A 187 20.66 -9.90 -13.85
CA LYS A 187 21.40 -10.78 -14.74
C LYS A 187 20.78 -10.85 -16.13
N ILE A 188 19.46 -11.08 -16.21
CA ILE A 188 18.73 -11.14 -17.49
C ILE A 188 18.87 -9.83 -18.28
N ILE A 189 18.71 -8.68 -17.61
CA ILE A 189 18.79 -7.36 -18.24
C ILE A 189 20.20 -7.12 -18.78
N HIS A 190 21.24 -7.41 -18.00
CA HIS A 190 22.62 -7.23 -18.47
C HIS A 190 22.97 -8.14 -19.65
N GLU A 191 22.56 -9.40 -19.61
CA GLU A 191 22.81 -10.36 -20.70
C GLU A 191 22.10 -9.94 -22.01
N LYS A 192 20.84 -9.47 -21.92
CA LYS A 192 20.03 -9.15 -23.10
C LYS A 192 20.22 -7.73 -23.62
N GLU A 193 20.32 -6.75 -22.72
CA GLU A 193 20.19 -5.34 -23.05
C GLU A 193 21.49 -4.58 -22.99
N GLN A 194 22.40 -4.97 -22.09
CA GLN A 194 23.67 -4.25 -21.85
C GLN A 194 23.43 -2.74 -21.60
N PRO A 195 22.67 -2.36 -20.56
CA PRO A 195 22.31 -0.98 -20.30
C PRO A 195 23.54 -0.14 -19.92
N ASP A 196 23.50 1.16 -20.21
CA ASP A 196 24.49 2.14 -19.78
C ASP A 196 24.19 2.64 -18.35
N LEU A 197 22.94 2.49 -17.89
CA LEU A 197 22.46 2.85 -16.54
C LEU A 197 21.41 1.83 -16.11
N MET A 198 21.53 1.33 -14.89
CA MET A 198 20.57 0.41 -14.25
C MET A 198 19.84 1.12 -13.12
N VAL A 199 18.52 1.27 -13.26
CA VAL A 199 17.64 1.92 -12.30
C VAL A 199 16.70 0.89 -11.70
N GLY A 200 16.60 0.86 -10.37
CA GLY A 200 15.56 0.17 -9.61
C GLY A 200 14.39 1.10 -9.33
N LEU A 201 13.16 0.60 -9.44
CA LEU A 201 11.92 1.24 -9.03
C LEU A 201 11.20 0.27 -8.09
N PHE A 202 11.44 0.41 -6.77
CA PHE A 202 11.09 -0.60 -5.79
C PHE A 202 10.02 -0.10 -4.83
N HIS A 203 8.85 -0.71 -4.84
CA HIS A 203 7.87 -0.47 -3.79
C HIS A 203 8.14 -1.41 -2.60
N SER A 204 9.19 -1.08 -1.84
CA SER A 204 9.68 -1.77 -0.64
C SER A 204 10.58 -0.82 0.12
N GLY A 205 10.39 -0.70 1.44
CA GLY A 205 11.11 0.27 2.27
C GLY A 205 12.60 -0.03 2.45
N TRP A 206 13.26 0.83 3.22
CA TRP A 206 14.71 0.82 3.39
C TRP A 206 15.22 -0.29 4.32
N GLU A 207 14.65 -0.42 5.51
CA GLU A 207 15.06 -1.42 6.49
C GLU A 207 13.86 -2.18 7.05
N PRO A 208 14.04 -3.43 7.48
CA PRO A 208 12.97 -4.20 8.09
C PRO A 208 12.37 -3.42 9.26
N GLN A 209 11.08 -3.18 9.20
CA GLN A 209 10.33 -2.68 10.33
C GLN A 209 9.66 -3.85 11.05
N LEU A 210 9.47 -3.78 12.34
CA LEU A 210 8.56 -4.52 13.22
C LEU A 210 8.43 -6.06 13.08
N GLN A 211 8.62 -6.67 11.92
CA GLN A 211 8.58 -8.11 11.73
C GLN A 211 9.98 -8.62 11.39
N ASN A 212 10.76 -8.94 12.41
CA ASN A 212 12.00 -9.69 12.26
C ASN A 212 11.68 -11.15 11.92
N LEU A 213 11.16 -11.41 10.72
CA LEU A 213 11.11 -12.77 10.23
C LEU A 213 12.54 -13.29 10.01
N PRO A 214 12.77 -14.60 10.21
CA PRO A 214 14.08 -15.18 9.96
C PRO A 214 14.56 -14.86 8.54
N PRO A 215 15.86 -14.71 8.29
CA PRO A 215 16.40 -14.42 6.96
C PRO A 215 16.04 -15.47 5.88
N ASP A 216 15.72 -16.69 6.31
CA ASP A 216 15.29 -17.82 5.49
C ASP A 216 13.77 -17.95 5.37
N HIS A 217 13.01 -16.96 5.85
CA HIS A 217 11.56 -16.97 5.71
C HIS A 217 11.17 -16.93 4.21
N PRO A 218 10.13 -17.70 3.78
CA PRO A 218 9.74 -17.78 2.36
C PRO A 218 9.42 -16.46 1.69
N LEU A 219 9.02 -15.44 2.45
CA LEU A 219 8.73 -14.10 1.92
C LEU A 219 9.96 -13.21 1.78
N GLY A 220 11.12 -13.58 2.37
CA GLY A 220 12.26 -12.69 2.45
C GLY A 220 11.99 -11.49 3.38
N ARG A 221 12.42 -10.30 2.98
CA ARG A 221 12.23 -9.05 3.72
C ARG A 221 11.02 -8.28 3.21
N GLU A 222 10.28 -7.67 4.13
CA GLU A 222 9.27 -6.66 3.77
C GLU A 222 9.94 -5.45 3.11
N ASN A 223 10.93 -4.88 3.81
CA ASN A 223 11.72 -3.73 3.38
C ASN A 223 13.10 -4.22 2.92
N ALA A 224 13.23 -4.51 1.64
CA ALA A 224 14.41 -5.14 1.06
C ALA A 224 15.35 -4.20 0.31
N THR A 225 14.97 -2.93 0.12
CA THR A 225 15.71 -1.99 -0.74
C THR A 225 17.15 -1.81 -0.31
N LYS A 226 17.43 -1.66 0.99
CA LYS A 226 18.79 -1.57 1.50
C LYS A 226 19.60 -2.81 1.19
N TRP A 227 19.04 -3.98 1.44
CA TRP A 227 19.73 -5.24 1.17
C TRP A 227 20.08 -5.37 -0.31
N VAL A 228 19.16 -5.05 -1.22
CA VAL A 228 19.42 -5.08 -2.67
C VAL A 228 20.52 -4.09 -3.05
N ALA A 229 20.45 -2.86 -2.57
CA ALA A 229 21.45 -1.82 -2.85
C ALA A 229 22.86 -2.25 -2.42
N GLU A 230 22.99 -2.94 -1.29
CA GLU A 230 24.26 -3.37 -0.74
C GLU A 230 24.75 -4.71 -1.32
N ASN A 231 23.86 -5.64 -1.71
CA ASN A 231 24.22 -7.03 -2.01
C ASN A 231 24.03 -7.43 -3.49
N VAL A 232 23.23 -6.70 -4.27
CA VAL A 232 23.00 -6.96 -5.70
C VAL A 232 23.79 -5.96 -6.53
N PRO A 233 24.98 -6.33 -7.08
CA PRO A 233 25.76 -5.42 -7.90
C PRO A 233 25.01 -5.00 -9.16
N SER A 234 25.41 -3.89 -9.73
CA SER A 234 24.94 -3.33 -11.02
C SER A 234 23.81 -2.30 -10.95
N PHE A 235 23.13 -2.11 -9.84
CA PHE A 235 22.29 -0.92 -9.71
C PHE A 235 23.16 0.33 -9.55
N ASP A 236 22.85 1.38 -10.33
CA ASP A 236 23.46 2.69 -10.22
C ASP A 236 22.59 3.63 -9.39
N LEU A 237 21.25 3.53 -9.57
CA LEU A 237 20.23 4.37 -8.94
C LEU A 237 19.04 3.51 -8.55
N ILE A 238 18.50 3.72 -7.36
CA ILE A 238 17.27 3.07 -6.89
C ILE A 238 16.34 4.13 -6.35
N PHE A 239 15.17 4.24 -6.94
CA PHE A 239 14.02 4.91 -6.36
C PHE A 239 13.17 3.89 -5.61
N TYR A 240 12.66 4.27 -4.42
CA TYR A 240 11.88 3.35 -3.60
C TYR A 240 10.80 4.05 -2.78
N GLY A 241 9.78 3.32 -2.33
CA GLY A 241 8.65 3.81 -1.57
C GLY A 241 8.30 2.90 -0.38
N HIS A 242 7.02 2.83 -0.04
CA HIS A 242 6.42 1.95 0.96
C HIS A 242 6.61 2.37 2.43
N ASP A 243 7.80 2.77 2.85
CA ASP A 243 8.04 3.13 4.27
C ASP A 243 7.69 4.59 4.62
N HIS A 244 7.24 5.37 3.63
CA HIS A 244 6.84 6.77 3.77
C HIS A 244 7.92 7.71 4.35
N ARG A 245 9.20 7.33 4.22
CA ARG A 245 10.31 8.07 4.82
C ARG A 245 11.18 8.70 3.74
N ALA A 246 11.10 10.02 3.64
CA ALA A 246 11.96 10.78 2.74
C ALA A 246 13.45 10.49 3.05
N ARG A 247 14.19 10.07 2.02
CA ARG A 247 15.60 9.68 2.12
C ARG A 247 16.30 9.91 0.80
N ALA A 248 17.53 10.42 0.85
CA ALA A 248 18.43 10.46 -0.30
C ALA A 248 19.85 10.25 0.20
N GLU A 249 20.48 9.17 -0.21
CA GLU A 249 21.85 8.85 0.21
C GLU A 249 22.60 8.00 -0.82
N LYS A 250 23.90 7.93 -0.64
CA LYS A 250 24.81 7.07 -1.40
C LYS A 250 25.27 5.94 -0.48
N VAL A 251 25.09 4.69 -0.91
CA VAL A 251 25.64 3.51 -0.27
C VAL A 251 26.66 2.82 -1.15
N LEU A 252 27.41 1.86 -0.62
CA LEU A 252 28.34 1.04 -1.40
C LEU A 252 27.79 -0.38 -1.49
N ASN A 253 27.79 -0.95 -2.68
CA ASN A 253 27.45 -2.35 -2.87
C ASN A 253 28.61 -3.26 -2.45
N ILE A 254 28.38 -4.58 -2.50
CA ILE A 254 29.36 -5.60 -2.11
C ILE A 254 30.69 -5.51 -2.89
N ASN A 255 30.70 -4.88 -4.06
CA ASN A 255 31.92 -4.64 -4.87
C ASN A 255 32.61 -3.31 -4.52
N GLY A 256 32.06 -2.53 -3.55
CA GLY A 256 32.54 -1.20 -3.20
C GLY A 256 32.16 -0.12 -4.21
N GLU A 257 31.19 -0.38 -5.09
CA GLU A 257 30.68 0.59 -6.08
C GLU A 257 29.53 1.40 -5.51
N PRO A 258 29.38 2.68 -5.87
CA PRO A 258 28.31 3.52 -5.38
C PRO A 258 26.96 3.11 -5.95
N VAL A 259 25.93 3.07 -5.11
CA VAL A 259 24.51 3.01 -5.44
C VAL A 259 23.82 4.20 -4.80
N TYR A 260 23.06 4.95 -5.57
CA TYR A 260 22.33 6.11 -5.10
C TYR A 260 20.88 5.71 -4.84
N VAL A 261 20.35 6.01 -3.64
CA VAL A 261 19.02 5.59 -3.22
C VAL A 261 18.19 6.78 -2.79
N LEU A 262 16.97 6.87 -3.33
CA LEU A 262 16.08 8.00 -3.12
C LEU A 262 14.65 7.53 -2.85
N ASN A 263 13.96 8.25 -1.95
CA ASN A 263 12.54 8.13 -1.67
C ASN A 263 12.00 9.53 -1.35
N SER A 264 10.98 9.98 -2.05
CA SER A 264 10.37 11.31 -1.84
C SER A 264 9.54 11.41 -0.55
N GLY A 265 9.24 10.29 0.09
CA GLY A 265 8.34 10.22 1.24
C GLY A 265 6.95 9.79 0.82
N ASN A 266 5.94 10.59 1.15
CA ASN A 266 4.56 10.28 0.79
C ASN A 266 3.71 11.53 0.58
N ARG A 267 2.48 11.37 0.07
CA ARG A 267 1.42 12.39 -0.03
C ARG A 267 1.74 13.62 -0.89
N GLY A 268 2.76 13.55 -1.75
CA GLY A 268 3.10 14.68 -2.62
C GLY A 268 3.69 15.88 -1.87
N TYR A 269 4.46 15.65 -0.81
CA TYR A 269 5.15 16.73 -0.08
C TYR A 269 6.50 17.10 -0.69
N GLY A 270 6.89 16.46 -1.78
CA GLY A 270 8.13 16.71 -2.49
C GLY A 270 8.49 15.64 -3.50
N LEU A 271 9.56 15.89 -4.22
CA LEU A 271 10.07 15.03 -5.29
C LEU A 271 11.45 14.49 -4.91
N ALA A 272 11.71 13.22 -5.19
CA ALA A 272 13.07 12.68 -5.20
C ALA A 272 13.68 12.91 -6.58
N MET A 273 14.81 13.62 -6.62
CA MET A 273 15.44 14.05 -7.86
C MET A 273 16.89 13.57 -7.95
N ALA A 274 17.28 13.08 -9.13
CA ALA A 274 18.67 12.74 -9.43
C ALA A 274 19.08 13.28 -10.81
N GLU A 275 20.21 13.98 -10.87
CA GLU A 275 20.87 14.32 -12.14
C GLU A 275 21.96 13.29 -12.41
N VAL A 276 21.88 12.63 -13.56
CA VAL A 276 22.79 11.56 -13.96
C VAL A 276 23.53 11.95 -15.23
N THR A 277 24.82 12.18 -15.12
CA THR A 277 25.69 12.40 -16.29
C THR A 277 26.27 11.08 -16.76
N LEU A 278 25.90 10.69 -17.98
CA LEU A 278 26.35 9.48 -18.66
C LEU A 278 27.41 9.81 -19.71
N LYS A 279 28.48 9.04 -19.71
CA LYS A 279 29.55 9.11 -20.72
C LYS A 279 29.97 7.69 -21.13
N LYS A 280 29.97 7.42 -22.43
CA LYS A 280 30.27 6.07 -22.94
C LYS A 280 31.58 5.52 -22.38
N GLY A 281 31.50 4.32 -21.77
CA GLY A 281 32.65 3.63 -21.18
C GLY A 281 33.10 4.15 -19.81
N GLN A 282 32.33 5.03 -19.18
CA GLN A 282 32.60 5.52 -17.83
C GLN A 282 31.42 5.21 -16.89
N LYS A 283 31.71 5.16 -15.60
CA LYS A 283 30.67 5.06 -14.57
C LYS A 283 29.81 6.32 -14.55
N PRO A 284 28.50 6.21 -14.26
CA PRO A 284 27.61 7.36 -14.12
C PRO A 284 28.10 8.30 -13.00
N GLN A 285 27.96 9.61 -13.23
CA GLN A 285 28.10 10.61 -12.18
C GLN A 285 26.72 11.06 -11.76
N VAL A 286 26.40 10.97 -10.48
CA VAL A 286 25.07 11.24 -9.93
C VAL A 286 25.16 12.33 -8.87
N SER A 287 24.36 13.37 -9.02
CA SER A 287 23.96 14.29 -7.96
C SER A 287 22.49 14.09 -7.66
N PHE A 288 22.07 14.33 -6.42
CA PHE A 288 20.71 14.04 -6.00
C PHE A 288 20.23 14.99 -4.90
N GLU A 289 18.93 15.21 -4.84
CA GLU A 289 18.28 15.99 -3.79
C GLU A 289 16.86 15.52 -3.52
N LEU A 290 16.34 15.83 -2.34
CA LEU A 290 14.91 15.81 -2.04
C LEU A 290 14.40 17.25 -2.18
N LYS A 291 13.48 17.46 -3.10
CA LYS A 291 12.94 18.77 -3.45
C LYS A 291 11.58 18.98 -2.79
N PRO A 292 11.47 19.75 -1.70
CA PRO A 292 10.17 20.18 -1.18
C PRO A 292 9.43 21.02 -2.22
N THR A 293 8.12 20.88 -2.31
CA THR A 293 7.28 21.55 -3.30
C THR A 293 6.22 22.46 -2.68
N ASP A 294 6.11 22.50 -1.37
CA ASP A 294 5.15 23.31 -0.61
C ASP A 294 5.27 24.84 -0.85
N GLY A 295 6.38 25.30 -1.38
CA GLY A 295 6.62 26.69 -1.81
C GLY A 295 6.37 26.96 -3.29
N GLU A 296 6.07 25.96 -4.11
CA GLU A 296 5.81 26.13 -5.54
C GLU A 296 4.35 26.58 -5.77
N GLU A 297 4.08 27.13 -6.96
CA GLU A 297 2.71 27.41 -7.42
C GLU A 297 1.92 26.11 -7.61
N LYS A 298 0.59 26.18 -7.60
CA LYS A 298 -0.27 25.05 -7.93
C LYS A 298 -0.57 25.01 -9.42
N ASP A 299 -0.60 23.83 -10.02
CA ASP A 299 -1.04 23.67 -11.39
C ASP A 299 -2.58 23.74 -11.46
N GLU A 300 -3.10 24.88 -11.90
CA GLU A 300 -4.55 25.12 -12.02
C GLU A 300 -5.23 24.16 -13.00
N ALA A 301 -4.53 23.74 -14.06
CA ALA A 301 -5.09 22.77 -15.02
C ALA A 301 -5.21 21.37 -14.39
N PHE A 302 -4.26 20.99 -13.52
CA PHE A 302 -4.35 19.77 -12.73
C PHE A 302 -5.50 19.83 -11.72
N LEU A 303 -5.66 20.94 -11.01
CA LEU A 303 -6.79 21.13 -10.09
C LEU A 303 -8.13 21.06 -10.82
N ALA A 304 -8.21 21.64 -12.02
CA ALA A 304 -9.41 21.55 -12.86
C ALA A 304 -9.72 20.10 -13.31
N LEU A 305 -8.69 19.28 -13.57
CA LEU A 305 -8.85 17.85 -13.85
C LEU A 305 -9.48 17.11 -12.66
N LEU A 306 -9.06 17.43 -11.44
CA LEU A 306 -9.55 16.79 -10.22
C LEU A 306 -10.98 17.20 -9.84
N GLN A 307 -11.43 18.42 -10.22
CA GLN A 307 -12.67 19.00 -9.73
C GLN A 307 -13.92 18.11 -9.93
N PRO A 308 -14.16 17.47 -11.08
CA PRO A 308 -15.33 16.59 -11.25
C PRO A 308 -15.31 15.38 -10.28
N TYR A 309 -14.12 14.88 -9.93
CA TYR A 309 -13.97 13.78 -8.98
C TYR A 309 -14.20 14.24 -7.54
N LEU A 310 -13.71 15.44 -7.19
CA LEU A 310 -13.95 16.07 -5.89
C LEU A 310 -15.44 16.31 -5.67
N ASP A 311 -16.15 16.84 -6.69
CA ASP A 311 -17.59 17.10 -6.63
C ASP A 311 -18.38 15.81 -6.41
N ARG A 312 -18.05 14.72 -7.12
CA ARG A 312 -18.69 13.41 -6.92
C ARG A 312 -18.39 12.83 -5.52
N ALA A 313 -17.14 12.90 -5.07
CA ALA A 313 -16.76 12.43 -3.74
C ALA A 313 -17.46 13.24 -2.65
N GLU A 314 -17.60 14.57 -2.81
CA GLU A 314 -18.32 15.41 -1.86
C GLU A 314 -19.81 15.08 -1.84
N ALA A 315 -20.44 14.91 -2.99
CA ALA A 315 -21.83 14.47 -3.07
C ALA A 315 -22.04 13.10 -2.39
N TYR A 316 -21.11 12.15 -2.60
CA TYR A 316 -21.15 10.86 -1.93
C TYR A 316 -21.02 11.00 -0.40
N LYS A 317 -20.04 11.76 0.09
CA LYS A 317 -19.83 12.02 1.52
C LYS A 317 -21.05 12.65 2.21
N GLN A 318 -21.77 13.53 1.52
CA GLN A 318 -22.95 14.23 2.04
C GLN A 318 -24.22 13.39 2.03
N ARG A 319 -24.24 12.22 1.40
CA ARG A 319 -25.39 11.33 1.36
C ARG A 319 -25.77 10.90 2.78
N GLU A 320 -27.04 11.14 3.15
CA GLU A 320 -27.61 10.66 4.42
C GLU A 320 -27.74 9.13 4.42
N VAL A 321 -27.47 8.51 5.56
CA VAL A 321 -27.42 7.04 5.72
C VAL A 321 -28.43 6.55 6.74
N ALA A 322 -28.30 6.94 8.01
CA ALA A 322 -29.14 6.45 9.10
C ALA A 322 -29.20 7.45 10.25
N LYS A 323 -30.25 7.38 11.08
CA LYS A 323 -30.36 8.18 12.28
C LYS A 323 -29.63 7.52 13.44
N LEU A 324 -28.74 8.28 14.08
CA LEU A 324 -28.11 7.92 15.35
C LEU A 324 -28.91 8.55 16.51
N PRO A 325 -29.56 7.75 17.38
CA PRO A 325 -30.44 8.29 18.41
C PRO A 325 -29.72 9.03 19.54
N VAL A 326 -28.49 8.64 19.85
CA VAL A 326 -27.64 9.19 20.92
C VAL A 326 -26.22 9.36 20.41
N SER A 327 -25.51 10.39 20.90
CA SER A 327 -24.09 10.56 20.56
C SER A 327 -23.26 9.39 21.10
N ILE A 328 -22.26 8.95 20.32
CA ILE A 328 -21.35 7.83 20.67
C ILE A 328 -19.92 8.27 20.60
N SER A 329 -19.07 7.74 21.49
CA SER A 329 -17.64 8.05 21.52
C SER A 329 -16.79 6.77 21.47
N SER A 330 -15.70 6.83 20.70
CA SER A 330 -14.73 5.73 20.62
C SER A 330 -14.06 5.44 21.95
N ASP A 331 -13.83 6.46 22.79
CA ASP A 331 -13.09 6.36 24.05
C ASP A 331 -13.92 5.74 25.18
N GLU A 332 -15.25 5.64 25.02
CA GLU A 332 -16.14 4.95 25.97
C GLU A 332 -15.75 3.49 26.16
N VAL A 333 -15.11 2.85 25.15
CA VAL A 333 -14.63 1.48 25.22
C VAL A 333 -13.69 1.22 26.39
N PHE A 334 -12.95 2.21 26.86
CA PHE A 334 -12.06 2.06 28.01
C PHE A 334 -12.80 1.99 29.35
N SER A 335 -14.07 2.34 29.36
CA SER A 335 -14.94 2.30 30.55
C SER A 335 -15.90 1.11 30.55
N GLY A 336 -16.04 0.37 29.45
CA GLY A 336 -16.96 -0.76 29.31
C GLY A 336 -17.55 -0.88 27.92
N PRO A 337 -18.61 -1.70 27.77
CA PRO A 337 -19.34 -1.81 26.50
C PRO A 337 -19.86 -0.47 26.03
N CYS A 338 -19.72 -0.17 24.75
CA CYS A 338 -20.13 1.10 24.17
C CYS A 338 -20.75 0.92 22.79
N LEU A 339 -21.69 1.79 22.47
CA LEU A 339 -22.38 1.75 21.18
C LEU A 339 -21.45 1.89 19.98
N TRP A 340 -20.32 2.59 20.14
CA TRP A 340 -19.33 2.73 19.06
C TRP A 340 -18.89 1.38 18.48
N VAL A 341 -18.57 0.41 19.32
CA VAL A 341 -18.13 -0.94 18.91
C VAL A 341 -19.32 -1.88 18.73
N ASP A 342 -20.36 -1.72 19.54
CA ASP A 342 -21.52 -2.61 19.54
C ASP A 342 -22.29 -2.56 18.22
N GLU A 343 -22.40 -1.39 17.56
CA GLU A 343 -23.00 -1.28 16.24
C GLU A 343 -22.16 -1.96 15.16
N ILE A 344 -20.82 -1.94 15.30
CA ILE A 344 -19.94 -2.72 14.42
C ILE A 344 -20.18 -4.22 14.61
N HIS A 345 -20.32 -4.68 15.86
CA HIS A 345 -20.67 -6.09 16.16
C HIS A 345 -22.01 -6.51 15.55
N ARG A 346 -23.05 -5.66 15.68
CA ARG A 346 -24.37 -5.93 15.06
C ARG A 346 -24.27 -6.04 13.55
N CYS A 347 -23.56 -5.08 12.92
CA CYS A 347 -23.32 -5.12 11.48
C CYS A 347 -22.61 -6.41 11.06
N GLN A 348 -21.55 -6.81 11.79
CA GLN A 348 -20.79 -8.03 11.50
C GLN A 348 -21.68 -9.27 11.57
N PHE A 349 -22.45 -9.44 12.65
CA PHE A 349 -23.39 -10.58 12.80
C PHE A 349 -24.47 -10.60 11.71
N GLU A 350 -25.15 -9.48 11.50
CA GLU A 350 -26.26 -9.42 10.54
C GLU A 350 -25.76 -9.59 9.09
N THR A 351 -24.55 -9.11 8.79
CA THR A 351 -23.95 -9.26 7.46
C THR A 351 -23.63 -10.73 7.16
N VAL A 352 -22.95 -11.42 8.06
CA VAL A 352 -22.58 -12.83 7.80
C VAL A 352 -23.80 -13.75 7.81
N GLU A 353 -24.82 -13.46 8.64
CA GLU A 353 -26.08 -14.18 8.63
C GLU A 353 -26.84 -14.00 7.31
N ALA A 354 -26.81 -12.80 6.72
CA ALA A 354 -27.41 -12.54 5.41
C ALA A 354 -26.72 -13.32 4.27
N GLU A 355 -25.45 -13.66 4.44
CA GLU A 355 -24.67 -14.52 3.54
C GLU A 355 -24.85 -16.03 3.83
N GLY A 356 -25.71 -16.37 4.77
CA GLY A 356 -25.95 -17.77 5.19
C GLY A 356 -24.83 -18.36 6.06
N ILE A 357 -23.99 -17.53 6.65
CA ILE A 357 -22.89 -17.91 7.54
C ILE A 357 -23.25 -17.57 8.96
N HIS A 358 -23.30 -18.58 9.84
CA HIS A 358 -23.53 -18.33 11.27
C HIS A 358 -22.21 -17.97 11.96
N ALA A 359 -22.20 -16.86 12.73
CA ALA A 359 -21.11 -16.50 13.63
C ALA A 359 -21.57 -16.55 15.08
N ASP A 360 -20.82 -17.28 15.92
CA ASP A 360 -21.09 -17.39 17.36
C ASP A 360 -20.61 -16.13 18.12
N ILE A 361 -19.50 -15.56 17.69
CA ILE A 361 -18.78 -14.47 18.36
C ILE A 361 -18.35 -13.44 17.34
N SER A 362 -18.35 -12.16 17.73
CA SER A 362 -17.82 -11.05 16.93
C SER A 362 -16.68 -10.37 17.70
N MET A 363 -15.57 -10.10 17.00
CA MET A 363 -14.43 -9.31 17.51
C MET A 363 -14.34 -8.00 16.72
N ALA A 364 -14.23 -6.89 17.43
CA ALA A 364 -14.08 -5.56 16.82
C ALA A 364 -13.36 -4.59 17.75
N ALA A 365 -12.58 -3.69 17.19
CA ALA A 365 -11.93 -2.60 17.88
C ALA A 365 -12.57 -1.25 17.51
N PRO A 366 -12.40 -0.19 18.34
CA PRO A 366 -12.89 1.16 18.02
C PRO A 366 -12.21 1.82 16.82
N LEU A 367 -11.02 1.36 16.43
CA LEU A 367 -10.19 1.74 15.28
C LEU A 367 -9.56 3.14 15.35
N SER A 368 -10.26 4.15 15.89
CA SER A 368 -9.77 5.51 16.09
C SER A 368 -10.07 5.98 17.51
N GLY A 369 -9.13 6.65 18.18
CA GLY A 369 -9.33 7.27 19.48
C GLY A 369 -9.74 8.74 19.40
N GLY A 370 -10.38 9.25 20.44
CA GLY A 370 -10.76 10.67 20.55
C GLY A 370 -11.82 11.09 19.53
N LYS A 371 -12.65 10.16 19.04
CA LYS A 371 -13.69 10.42 18.05
C LYS A 371 -15.08 10.35 18.66
N THR A 372 -15.95 11.26 18.23
CA THR A 372 -17.37 11.30 18.60
C THR A 372 -18.22 11.42 17.35
N LEU A 373 -19.31 10.68 17.29
CA LEU A 373 -20.40 10.88 16.34
C LEU A 373 -21.59 11.44 17.11
N GLU A 374 -22.07 12.59 16.66
CA GLU A 374 -23.18 13.27 17.31
C GLU A 374 -24.52 12.63 16.96
N ALA A 375 -25.45 12.67 17.90
CA ALA A 375 -26.84 12.25 17.66
C ALA A 375 -27.46 13.06 16.52
N GLY A 376 -28.10 12.39 15.56
CA GLY A 376 -28.70 13.02 14.40
C GLY A 376 -28.70 12.11 13.18
N MET A 377 -28.84 12.70 12.00
CA MET A 377 -28.73 11.98 10.73
C MET A 377 -27.26 11.83 10.36
N LEU A 378 -26.76 10.60 10.37
CA LEU A 378 -25.41 10.28 9.93
C LEU A 378 -25.30 10.36 8.41
N LYS A 379 -24.18 10.88 7.94
CA LYS A 379 -23.80 10.92 6.53
C LYS A 379 -22.70 9.90 6.26
N VAL A 380 -22.45 9.58 4.99
CA VAL A 380 -21.36 8.70 4.59
C VAL A 380 -20.01 9.16 5.17
N SER A 381 -19.75 10.47 5.25
CA SER A 381 -18.54 11.03 5.88
C SER A 381 -18.33 10.57 7.32
N ASP A 382 -19.40 10.36 8.08
CA ASP A 382 -19.32 9.91 9.47
C ASP A 382 -18.80 8.47 9.56
N PHE A 383 -19.10 7.65 8.56
CA PHE A 383 -18.61 6.27 8.49
C PHE A 383 -17.12 6.20 8.16
N PHE A 384 -16.54 7.16 7.47
CA PHE A 384 -15.08 7.26 7.32
C PHE A 384 -14.38 7.63 8.63
N THR A 385 -15.07 8.36 9.51
CA THR A 385 -14.58 8.62 10.88
C THR A 385 -14.75 7.39 11.76
N TRP A 386 -15.88 6.70 11.65
CA TRP A 386 -16.23 5.53 12.44
C TRP A 386 -15.39 4.32 12.10
N TYR A 387 -15.24 4.03 10.78
CA TYR A 387 -14.47 2.92 10.24
C TYR A 387 -13.49 3.41 9.16
N PRO A 388 -12.27 3.87 9.52
CA PRO A 388 -11.36 4.53 8.58
C PRO A 388 -10.66 3.59 7.60
N PHE A 389 -10.66 2.27 7.85
CA PHE A 389 -9.93 1.28 7.06
C PHE A 389 -10.80 0.57 6.02
N GLU A 390 -10.18 0.04 4.97
CA GLU A 390 -10.85 -0.71 3.90
C GLU A 390 -10.71 -2.24 4.08
N ASN A 391 -10.77 -2.70 5.34
CA ASN A 391 -10.72 -4.13 5.64
C ASN A 391 -12.00 -4.82 5.20
N SER A 392 -11.90 -6.02 4.64
CA SER A 392 -13.07 -6.88 4.43
C SER A 392 -13.50 -7.58 5.72
N LEU A 393 -14.66 -8.24 5.70
CA LEU A 393 -15.15 -9.03 6.80
C LEU A 393 -14.72 -10.49 6.65
N ALA A 394 -14.31 -11.15 7.73
CA ALA A 394 -13.91 -12.54 7.72
C ALA A 394 -14.52 -13.32 8.91
N VAL A 395 -14.77 -14.60 8.70
CA VAL A 395 -15.16 -15.55 9.76
C VAL A 395 -14.03 -16.57 9.92
N MET A 396 -13.59 -16.75 11.15
CA MET A 396 -12.53 -17.71 11.53
C MET A 396 -13.04 -18.75 12.51
N ALA A 397 -12.47 -19.95 12.42
CA ALA A 397 -12.71 -21.03 13.38
C ALA A 397 -11.70 -20.94 14.54
N LEU A 398 -12.16 -20.57 15.76
CA LEU A 398 -11.35 -20.49 16.97
C LEU A 398 -11.94 -21.37 18.07
N THR A 399 -11.10 -22.08 18.82
CA THR A 399 -11.52 -22.74 20.05
C THR A 399 -11.84 -21.72 21.15
N GLY A 400 -12.64 -22.08 22.14
CA GLY A 400 -12.95 -21.19 23.26
C GLY A 400 -11.70 -20.72 24.01
N LYS A 401 -10.68 -21.57 24.10
CA LYS A 401 -9.38 -21.21 24.69
C LYS A 401 -8.68 -20.14 23.84
N GLU A 402 -8.71 -20.25 22.52
CA GLU A 402 -8.14 -19.27 21.60
C GLU A 402 -8.89 -17.95 21.64
N VAL A 403 -10.23 -17.98 21.72
CA VAL A 403 -11.05 -16.77 21.95
C VAL A 403 -10.62 -16.04 23.23
N LYS A 404 -10.45 -16.78 24.33
CA LYS A 404 -9.96 -16.19 25.58
C LYS A 404 -8.58 -15.59 25.44
N ASN A 405 -7.65 -16.32 24.84
CA ASN A 405 -6.27 -15.87 24.66
C ASN A 405 -6.18 -14.64 23.75
N PHE A 406 -6.98 -14.59 22.70
CA PHE A 406 -7.10 -13.41 21.83
C PHE A 406 -7.52 -12.17 22.64
N LEU A 407 -8.54 -12.26 23.46
CA LEU A 407 -9.00 -11.16 24.31
C LEU A 407 -7.99 -10.77 25.39
N GLU A 408 -7.27 -11.72 25.99
CA GLU A 408 -6.18 -11.44 26.93
C GLU A 408 -5.09 -10.59 26.29
N TYR A 409 -4.73 -10.90 25.03
CA TYR A 409 -3.73 -10.15 24.27
C TYR A 409 -4.27 -8.79 23.85
N ALA A 410 -5.52 -8.68 23.41
CA ALA A 410 -6.15 -7.41 23.08
C ALA A 410 -6.12 -6.42 24.26
N TYR A 411 -6.34 -6.93 25.47
CA TYR A 411 -6.26 -6.14 26.72
C TYR A 411 -4.83 -5.74 27.09
N GLU A 412 -3.81 -6.55 26.75
CA GLU A 412 -2.40 -6.17 26.89
C GLU A 412 -2.03 -5.06 25.89
N MET A 413 -2.56 -5.16 24.67
CA MET A 413 -2.22 -4.28 23.53
C MET A 413 -3.25 -3.17 23.28
N LYS A 414 -4.01 -2.74 24.31
CA LYS A 414 -5.06 -1.71 24.17
C LYS A 414 -4.58 -0.32 23.72
N SER A 415 -3.29 -0.12 23.62
CA SER A 415 -2.69 1.05 22.99
C SER A 415 -1.67 0.57 21.93
N PRO A 416 -1.84 0.97 20.67
CA PRO A 416 -2.86 1.86 20.12
C PRO A 416 -4.27 1.27 20.10
N ILE A 417 -5.30 2.10 20.16
CA ILE A 417 -6.72 1.73 20.35
C ILE A 417 -7.26 0.77 19.27
N TYR A 418 -6.71 0.79 18.06
CA TYR A 418 -7.11 -0.13 16.98
C TYR A 418 -6.70 -1.59 17.25
N ASN A 419 -5.88 -1.85 18.28
CA ASN A 419 -5.55 -3.19 18.75
C ASN A 419 -6.42 -3.63 19.94
N PHE A 420 -7.31 -2.77 20.43
CA PHE A 420 -8.18 -3.08 21.55
C PHE A 420 -9.49 -3.72 21.10
N ASP A 421 -9.42 -4.97 20.65
CA ASP A 421 -10.60 -5.72 20.27
C ASP A 421 -11.44 -6.11 21.48
N CYS A 422 -12.75 -5.86 21.38
CA CYS A 422 -13.76 -6.33 22.30
C CYS A 422 -14.58 -7.44 21.63
N ALA A 423 -15.34 -8.21 22.42
CA ALA A 423 -16.16 -9.29 21.89
C ALA A 423 -17.65 -9.08 22.16
N ALA A 424 -18.48 -9.50 21.22
CA ALA A 424 -19.90 -9.73 21.37
C ALA A 424 -20.25 -11.20 21.05
N GLY A 425 -21.44 -11.68 21.46
CA GLY A 425 -21.83 -13.07 21.36
C GLY A 425 -21.49 -13.90 22.60
N ILE A 426 -20.67 -13.36 23.50
CA ILE A 426 -20.30 -13.89 24.81
C ILE A 426 -20.53 -12.86 25.91
N ILE A 427 -20.70 -13.34 27.15
CA ILE A 427 -20.72 -12.50 28.36
C ILE A 427 -19.44 -12.77 29.14
N TYR A 428 -18.65 -11.73 29.40
CA TYR A 428 -17.37 -11.88 30.10
C TYR A 428 -17.05 -10.71 31.05
N GLU A 429 -16.18 -11.00 31.99
CA GLU A 429 -15.65 -10.05 32.96
C GLU A 429 -14.18 -9.78 32.71
N VAL A 430 -13.78 -8.54 32.91
CA VAL A 430 -12.41 -8.10 32.80
C VAL A 430 -11.89 -7.61 34.15
N THR A 431 -10.79 -8.21 34.62
CA THR A 431 -10.08 -7.72 35.80
C THR A 431 -8.75 -7.11 35.35
N ASP A 432 -8.79 -5.83 35.02
CA ASP A 432 -7.68 -5.11 34.34
C ASP A 432 -6.35 -5.15 35.11
N LYS A 433 -6.39 -5.23 36.43
CA LYS A 433 -5.21 -5.30 37.31
C LYS A 433 -4.52 -6.66 37.33
N ASN A 434 -5.16 -7.70 36.79
CA ASN A 434 -4.56 -9.04 36.74
C ASN A 434 -3.50 -9.11 35.63
N PRO A 435 -2.49 -10.01 35.76
CA PRO A 435 -1.57 -10.27 34.67
C PRO A 435 -2.28 -10.92 33.48
N MET A 436 -1.72 -10.75 32.28
CA MET A 436 -2.17 -11.42 31.08
C MET A 436 -2.37 -12.93 31.32
N GLY A 437 -3.43 -13.50 30.76
CA GLY A 437 -3.88 -14.88 30.97
C GLY A 437 -4.91 -15.03 32.11
N ASN A 438 -5.05 -14.04 32.98
CA ASN A 438 -5.97 -14.03 34.12
C ASN A 438 -6.89 -12.80 34.17
N ARG A 439 -6.92 -11.98 33.12
CA ARG A 439 -7.77 -10.78 33.05
C ARG A 439 -9.18 -11.11 32.60
N ILE A 440 -9.31 -12.04 31.64
CA ILE A 440 -10.56 -12.36 30.97
C ILE A 440 -11.19 -13.59 31.60
N LYS A 441 -12.42 -13.46 32.10
CA LYS A 441 -13.26 -14.55 32.56
C LYS A 441 -14.53 -14.60 31.72
N ILE A 442 -14.62 -15.53 30.79
CA ILE A 442 -15.84 -15.75 30.00
C ILE A 442 -16.84 -16.53 30.88
N LEU A 443 -18.03 -16.00 30.99
CA LEU A 443 -19.08 -16.55 31.89
C LEU A 443 -20.01 -17.49 31.13
N ARG A 444 -20.43 -17.13 29.93
CA ARG A 444 -21.40 -17.86 29.11
C ARG A 444 -21.51 -17.25 27.72
N MET A 445 -22.18 -17.90 26.81
CA MET A 445 -22.63 -17.29 25.56
C MET A 445 -23.73 -16.25 25.83
N ALA A 446 -23.93 -15.33 24.90
CA ALA A 446 -24.93 -14.26 25.02
C ALA A 446 -26.36 -14.80 25.05
N ASP A 447 -26.63 -15.93 24.40
CA ASP A 447 -27.92 -16.63 24.41
C ASP A 447 -28.21 -17.39 25.74
N GLY A 448 -27.27 -17.38 26.69
CA GLY A 448 -27.37 -18.03 27.99
C GLY A 448 -26.79 -19.44 28.06
N THR A 449 -26.39 -20.04 26.94
CA THR A 449 -25.76 -21.37 26.92
C THR A 449 -24.35 -21.32 27.55
N PRO A 450 -23.85 -22.46 28.09
CA PRO A 450 -22.50 -22.53 28.62
C PRO A 450 -21.43 -22.24 27.54
N PHE A 451 -20.40 -21.47 27.91
CA PHE A 451 -19.21 -21.34 27.08
C PHE A 451 -18.26 -22.51 27.32
N ASP A 452 -17.82 -23.17 26.28
CA ASP A 452 -16.91 -24.30 26.32
C ASP A 452 -15.54 -23.95 25.75
N MET A 453 -14.51 -24.13 26.55
CA MET A 453 -13.11 -23.78 26.17
C MET A 453 -12.56 -24.66 25.04
N GLU A 454 -13.07 -25.87 24.88
CA GLU A 454 -12.60 -26.84 23.89
C GLU A 454 -13.46 -26.84 22.60
N LYS A 455 -14.64 -26.23 22.64
CA LYS A 455 -15.51 -26.10 21.46
C LYS A 455 -14.92 -25.09 20.47
N THR A 456 -14.99 -25.38 19.17
CA THR A 456 -14.69 -24.43 18.10
C THR A 456 -15.91 -23.55 17.82
N TYR A 457 -15.68 -22.24 17.74
CA TYR A 457 -16.67 -21.21 17.45
C TYR A 457 -16.33 -20.51 16.13
N ASN A 458 -17.35 -20.11 15.40
CA ASN A 458 -17.21 -19.18 14.27
C ASN A 458 -17.10 -17.76 14.82
N VAL A 459 -15.95 -17.13 14.61
CA VAL A 459 -15.63 -15.80 15.11
C VAL A 459 -15.51 -14.83 13.94
N VAL A 460 -16.41 -13.85 13.86
CA VAL A 460 -16.37 -12.82 12.82
C VAL A 460 -15.50 -11.64 13.24
N MET A 461 -14.63 -11.18 12.34
CA MET A 461 -13.71 -10.07 12.55
C MET A 461 -13.31 -9.43 11.21
N ASN A 462 -12.56 -8.33 11.24
CA ASN A 462 -12.06 -7.73 10.00
C ASN A 462 -10.86 -8.50 9.41
N SER A 463 -10.61 -8.31 8.11
CA SER A 463 -9.55 -9.03 7.39
C SER A 463 -8.14 -8.70 7.90
N TYR A 464 -7.87 -7.49 8.35
CA TYR A 464 -6.57 -7.15 8.96
C TYR A 464 -6.28 -8.09 10.14
N ARG A 465 -7.27 -8.31 10.99
CA ARG A 465 -7.13 -9.19 12.15
C ARG A 465 -7.03 -10.66 11.74
N SER A 466 -7.89 -11.10 10.82
CA SER A 466 -7.90 -12.48 10.33
C SER A 466 -6.67 -12.88 9.50
N MET A 467 -5.87 -11.91 9.07
CA MET A 467 -4.58 -12.15 8.39
C MET A 467 -3.37 -12.03 9.33
N GLY A 468 -3.58 -11.86 10.64
CA GLY A 468 -2.51 -11.78 11.65
C GLY A 468 -2.14 -10.35 12.07
N GLY A 469 -2.75 -9.33 11.48
CA GLY A 469 -2.49 -7.95 11.84
C GLY A 469 -2.67 -7.67 13.34
N GLY A 470 -1.74 -6.90 13.92
CA GLY A 470 -1.70 -6.60 15.36
C GLY A 470 -1.27 -7.79 16.23
N ASN A 471 -0.85 -8.91 15.65
CA ASN A 471 -0.28 -10.09 16.31
C ASN A 471 -1.20 -10.85 17.29
N HIS A 472 -2.51 -10.59 17.26
CA HIS A 472 -3.47 -11.27 18.15
C HIS A 472 -3.49 -12.79 17.94
N LEU A 473 -3.43 -13.23 16.69
CA LEU A 473 -3.41 -14.65 16.35
C LEU A 473 -2.04 -15.29 16.62
N MET A 474 -0.96 -14.56 16.39
CA MET A 474 0.40 -15.08 16.61
C MET A 474 0.79 -15.02 18.10
N ASN A 475 0.87 -13.82 18.67
CA ASN A 475 1.33 -13.65 20.05
C ASN A 475 0.25 -13.95 21.11
N GLY A 476 -1.03 -13.71 20.77
CA GLY A 476 -2.16 -14.00 21.66
C GLY A 476 -2.50 -15.48 21.67
N ILE A 477 -2.74 -16.07 20.51
CA ILE A 477 -3.16 -17.47 20.35
C ILE A 477 -1.97 -18.42 20.25
N GLY A 478 -0.88 -18.01 19.56
CA GLY A 478 0.32 -18.80 19.33
C GLY A 478 0.38 -19.51 17.99
N TRP A 479 -0.42 -19.06 16.99
CA TRP A 479 -0.38 -19.63 15.64
C TRP A 479 0.86 -19.15 14.86
N ALA A 480 1.39 -20.00 13.99
CA ALA A 480 2.33 -19.56 12.96
C ALA A 480 1.60 -18.76 11.88
N GLN A 481 2.27 -17.78 11.27
CA GLN A 481 1.67 -16.91 10.25
C GLN A 481 1.11 -17.71 9.06
N GLU A 482 1.82 -18.75 8.63
CA GLU A 482 1.44 -19.63 7.53
C GLU A 482 0.19 -20.48 7.80
N ASP A 483 -0.15 -20.71 9.08
CA ASP A 483 -1.29 -21.52 9.48
C ASP A 483 -2.59 -20.71 9.58
N ILE A 484 -2.50 -19.40 9.72
CA ILE A 484 -3.66 -18.50 9.93
C ILE A 484 -4.72 -18.72 8.85
N LYS A 485 -4.35 -18.81 7.60
CA LYS A 485 -5.26 -19.01 6.46
C LYS A 485 -6.09 -20.30 6.57
N ASN A 486 -5.59 -21.32 7.24
CA ASN A 486 -6.27 -22.61 7.39
C ASN A 486 -7.50 -22.51 8.32
N HIS A 487 -7.62 -21.45 9.10
CA HIS A 487 -8.70 -21.18 10.03
C HIS A 487 -9.75 -20.22 9.48
N VAL A 488 -9.57 -19.66 8.28
CA VAL A 488 -10.54 -18.78 7.63
C VAL A 488 -11.66 -19.63 7.04
N VAL A 489 -12.88 -19.43 7.54
CA VAL A 489 -14.10 -20.14 7.12
C VAL A 489 -14.76 -19.42 5.94
N TRP A 490 -14.79 -18.11 5.99
CA TRP A 490 -15.44 -17.25 5.00
C TRP A 490 -14.85 -15.84 5.01
N GLN A 491 -14.99 -15.13 3.91
CA GLN A 491 -14.55 -13.75 3.78
C GLN A 491 -15.43 -12.98 2.78
N SER A 492 -15.76 -11.72 3.08
CA SER A 492 -16.60 -10.89 2.19
C SER A 492 -15.83 -10.37 0.99
N ASP A 493 -16.54 -10.12 -0.11
CA ASP A 493 -15.97 -9.45 -1.30
C ASP A 493 -15.93 -7.92 -1.17
N ARG A 494 -16.54 -7.39 -0.13
CA ARG A 494 -16.67 -5.96 0.12
C ARG A 494 -15.95 -5.57 1.41
N ASP A 495 -15.48 -4.33 1.46
CA ASP A 495 -14.91 -3.76 2.68
C ASP A 495 -15.99 -3.52 3.74
N LEU A 496 -15.59 -3.62 5.01
CA LEU A 496 -16.50 -3.51 6.14
C LEU A 496 -17.14 -2.11 6.28
N ARG A 497 -16.45 -1.04 5.87
CA ARG A 497 -17.05 0.29 5.87
C ARG A 497 -18.23 0.38 4.92
N SER A 498 -18.11 -0.15 3.70
CA SER A 498 -19.22 -0.20 2.75
C SER A 498 -20.38 -1.06 3.25
N LEU A 499 -20.06 -2.20 3.88
CA LEU A 499 -21.06 -3.07 4.52
C LEU A 499 -21.77 -2.34 5.67
N LEU A 500 -21.04 -1.59 6.50
CA LEU A 500 -21.59 -0.82 7.62
C LEU A 500 -22.51 0.31 7.14
N ILE A 501 -22.14 1.00 6.04
CA ILE A 501 -22.98 2.04 5.41
C ILE A 501 -24.30 1.43 4.93
N ASP A 502 -24.25 0.32 4.18
CA ASP A 502 -25.46 -0.29 3.62
C ASP A 502 -26.33 -0.93 4.70
N TRP A 503 -25.71 -1.56 5.69
CA TRP A 503 -26.42 -2.11 6.87
C TRP A 503 -27.13 -1.01 7.63
N ALA A 504 -26.46 0.10 7.93
CA ALA A 504 -27.05 1.24 8.62
C ALA A 504 -28.18 1.88 7.81
N ALA A 505 -28.00 2.03 6.50
CA ALA A 505 -29.03 2.56 5.59
C ALA A 505 -30.28 1.65 5.57
N LYS A 506 -30.10 0.33 5.53
CA LYS A 506 -31.20 -0.64 5.60
C LYS A 506 -31.93 -0.58 6.95
N LYS A 507 -31.18 -0.39 8.05
CA LYS A 507 -31.73 -0.27 9.40
C LYS A 507 -32.49 1.04 9.61
N GLY A 508 -32.01 2.13 9.02
CA GLY A 508 -32.62 3.47 9.07
C GLY A 508 -32.44 4.21 10.40
N VAL A 509 -32.54 3.50 11.54
CA VAL A 509 -32.28 4.02 12.88
C VAL A 509 -31.40 3.04 13.64
N LEU A 510 -30.26 3.52 14.12
CA LEU A 510 -29.31 2.73 14.89
C LEU A 510 -29.79 2.51 16.33
N ASP A 511 -29.15 1.59 17.05
CA ASP A 511 -29.54 1.29 18.42
C ASP A 511 -29.10 2.40 19.40
N SER A 512 -29.77 2.48 20.52
CA SER A 512 -29.49 3.42 21.61
C SER A 512 -29.05 2.72 22.91
N VAL A 513 -28.95 1.39 22.89
CA VAL A 513 -28.61 0.58 24.06
C VAL A 513 -27.44 -0.34 23.73
N PRO A 514 -26.37 -0.30 24.53
CA PRO A 514 -25.23 -1.22 24.37
C PRO A 514 -25.63 -2.69 24.52
N LEU A 515 -24.85 -3.59 23.89
CA LEU A 515 -25.02 -5.06 24.00
C LEU A 515 -24.72 -5.58 25.42
N ASN A 516 -23.93 -4.83 26.19
CA ASN A 516 -23.50 -5.20 27.54
C ASN A 516 -22.81 -6.58 27.60
N SER A 517 -21.99 -6.88 26.62
CA SER A 517 -21.27 -8.15 26.47
C SER A 517 -20.19 -8.36 27.53
N TRP A 518 -19.73 -7.32 28.20
CA TRP A 518 -18.67 -7.42 29.18
C TRP A 518 -18.72 -6.34 30.26
N THR A 519 -17.95 -6.53 31.34
CA THR A 519 -17.84 -5.58 32.46
C THR A 519 -16.41 -5.53 32.98
N ILE A 520 -15.95 -4.35 33.40
CA ILE A 520 -14.67 -4.16 34.10
C ILE A 520 -14.90 -4.26 35.62
N LYS A 521 -14.04 -5.05 36.31
CA LYS A 521 -14.02 -5.22 37.77
C LYS A 521 -12.80 -4.58 38.43
#